data_edeae4afb49460024e59020114636025
#
_entry.id   edeae4afb49460024e59020114636025
#
_cell.length_a   1.000
_cell.length_b   1.000
_cell.length_c   1.000
_cell.angle_alpha   90.00
_cell.angle_beta   90.00
_cell.angle_gamma   90.00
#
_symmetry.space_group_name_H-M   'P 1'
#
loop_
_entity.id
_entity.type
_entity.pdbx_description
1 polymer ?
#
loop_
_entity_poly.entity_id
_entity_poly.type
_entity_poly.pdbx_seq_one_letter_code
_entity_poly.pdbx_strand_id
1 'polypeptide(L)'
;MQKNKVLLMALAMMVIAATFFESISMAAQVTRIHSSRKYIFINGSIADGFVMGARVCFYSSSGEEITCGPIEQASESFAKVRVDNRIAKQINYGMEAWLSDEKDSKEEEKTTEPKECTDDSECGDSGYCINGKCQQ
;
A
#
# COMPACT_ATOMS: atom_id res chain seq x y z
N MET A 1 47.97 30.78 12.84
CA MET A 1 47.06 29.89 13.57
C MET A 1 45.58 30.18 13.42
N GLN A 2 45.18 31.35 12.93
CA GLN A 2 43.76 31.74 12.78
C GLN A 2 43.06 31.13 11.54
N LYS A 3 43.76 30.91 10.45
CA LYS A 3 43.21 30.36 9.19
C LYS A 3 42.62 28.94 9.31
N ASN A 4 43.22 28.09 10.15
CA ASN A 4 42.77 26.72 10.34
C ASN A 4 41.48 26.60 11.17
N LYS A 5 41.21 27.58 12.05
CA LYS A 5 39.96 27.59 12.86
C LYS A 5 38.74 27.97 12.02
N VAL A 6 38.91 28.88 11.04
CA VAL A 6 37.82 29.28 10.14
C VAL A 6 37.48 28.16 9.19
N LEU A 7 38.47 27.42 8.69
CA LEU A 7 38.25 26.27 7.80
C LEU A 7 37.54 25.13 8.51
N LEU A 8 37.88 24.87 9.79
CA LEU A 8 37.22 23.84 10.60
C LEU A 8 35.76 24.19 10.93
N MET A 9 35.46 25.46 11.17
CA MET A 9 34.07 25.90 11.41
C MET A 9 33.23 25.84 10.13
N ALA A 10 33.79 26.16 8.97
CA ALA A 10 33.07 26.05 7.69
C ALA A 10 32.77 24.58 7.33
N LEU A 11 33.67 23.64 7.62
CA LEU A 11 33.44 22.21 7.41
C LEU A 11 32.39 21.66 8.38
N ALA A 12 32.37 22.10 9.63
CA ALA A 12 31.36 21.68 10.61
C ALA A 12 29.94 22.16 10.23
N MET A 13 29.81 23.35 9.67
CA MET A 13 28.48 23.86 9.20
C MET A 13 27.96 23.11 7.95
N MET A 14 28.84 22.64 7.07
CA MET A 14 28.41 21.84 5.91
C MET A 14 27.89 20.45 6.30
N VAL A 15 28.43 19.85 7.35
CA VAL A 15 27.99 18.51 7.79
C VAL A 15 26.61 18.56 8.45
N ILE A 16 26.25 19.65 9.11
CA ILE A 16 24.95 19.82 9.78
C ILE A 16 23.82 20.03 8.78
N ALA A 17 24.09 20.63 7.61
CA ALA A 17 23.07 20.85 6.58
C ALA A 17 22.64 19.59 5.82
N ALA A 18 23.40 18.48 5.92
CA ALA A 18 23.12 17.24 5.19
C ALA A 18 22.20 16.26 5.94
N THR A 19 21.81 16.53 7.18
CA THR A 19 21.06 15.58 8.02
C THR A 19 19.55 15.85 8.12
N PHE A 20 19.02 16.89 7.48
CA PHE A 20 17.59 17.24 7.54
C PHE A 20 16.80 16.92 6.27
N PHE A 21 17.14 15.82 5.57
CA PHE A 21 16.18 15.21 4.65
C PHE A 21 15.33 14.18 5.41
N GLU A 22 14.55 14.67 6.38
CA GLU A 22 13.41 13.88 6.83
C GLU A 22 12.43 13.81 5.65
N SER A 23 12.23 12.59 5.14
CA SER A 23 11.18 12.30 4.19
C SER A 23 9.86 12.66 4.86
N ILE A 24 9.28 13.81 4.51
CA ILE A 24 7.93 14.18 4.93
C ILE A 24 7.01 13.17 4.25
N SER A 25 6.65 12.13 4.99
CA SER A 25 5.60 11.21 4.57
C SER A 25 4.30 12.00 4.57
N MET A 26 3.85 12.42 3.39
CA MET A 26 2.59 13.16 3.26
C MET A 26 1.43 12.19 3.42
N ALA A 27 0.61 12.41 4.46
CA ALA A 27 -0.69 11.75 4.56
C ALA A 27 -1.60 12.25 3.44
N ALA A 28 -2.19 11.31 2.69
CA ALA A 28 -3.29 11.63 1.81
C ALA A 28 -4.61 11.63 2.60
N GLN A 29 -5.66 12.22 2.06
CA GLN A 29 -6.97 12.25 2.68
C GLN A 29 -8.04 11.69 1.74
N VAL A 30 -9.06 11.08 2.33
CA VAL A 30 -10.23 10.59 1.61
C VAL A 30 -11.03 11.77 1.05
N THR A 31 -11.11 11.85 -0.28
CA THR A 31 -11.82 12.91 -1.01
C THR A 31 -13.18 12.45 -1.54
N ARG A 32 -13.30 11.16 -1.86
CA ARG A 32 -14.55 10.60 -2.40
C ARG A 32 -14.66 9.12 -2.05
N ILE A 33 -15.88 8.71 -1.76
CA ILE A 33 -16.26 7.31 -1.50
C ILE A 33 -17.21 6.88 -2.62
N HIS A 34 -16.87 5.81 -3.33
CA HIS A 34 -17.75 5.28 -4.38
C HIS A 34 -19.05 4.73 -3.77
N SER A 35 -20.16 4.82 -4.49
CA SER A 35 -21.47 4.35 -4.02
C SER A 35 -21.51 2.86 -3.64
N SER A 36 -20.72 2.03 -4.35
CA SER A 36 -20.55 0.60 -4.01
C SER A 36 -19.73 0.36 -2.75
N ARG A 37 -19.08 1.40 -2.21
CA ARG A 37 -18.13 1.34 -1.08
C ARG A 37 -16.95 0.34 -1.26
N LYS A 38 -16.71 -0.13 -2.48
CA LYS A 38 -15.54 -0.96 -2.81
C LYS A 38 -14.30 -0.12 -3.13
N TYR A 39 -14.52 1.15 -3.47
CA TYR A 39 -13.48 2.06 -3.92
C TYR A 39 -13.51 3.35 -3.13
N ILE A 40 -12.35 3.75 -2.66
CA ILE A 40 -12.10 5.00 -1.94
C ILE A 40 -11.13 5.81 -2.79
N PHE A 41 -11.41 7.10 -2.96
CA PHE A 41 -10.53 8.03 -3.65
C PHE A 41 -9.84 8.92 -2.62
N ILE A 42 -8.54 9.05 -2.76
CA ILE A 42 -7.68 9.87 -1.92
C ILE A 42 -6.95 10.90 -2.77
N ASN A 43 -6.54 12.01 -2.18
CA ASN A 43 -5.77 13.07 -2.85
C ASN A 43 -4.26 12.77 -2.94
N GLY A 44 -3.87 11.50 -2.81
CA GLY A 44 -2.48 11.07 -3.00
C GLY A 44 -2.12 11.01 -4.48
N SER A 45 -0.95 11.52 -4.85
CA SER A 45 -0.46 11.57 -6.22
C SER A 45 0.64 10.53 -6.49
N ILE A 46 0.89 10.25 -7.78
CA ILE A 46 2.02 9.39 -8.18
C ILE A 46 3.35 9.98 -7.68
N ALA A 47 3.49 11.32 -7.68
CA ALA A 47 4.69 12.00 -7.21
C ALA A 47 4.94 11.80 -5.71
N ASP A 48 3.88 11.57 -4.93
CA ASP A 48 3.94 11.30 -3.49
C ASP A 48 4.13 9.81 -3.17
N GLY A 49 4.30 8.96 -4.19
CA GLY A 49 4.49 7.52 -4.04
C GLY A 49 3.20 6.69 -4.10
N PHE A 50 2.03 7.30 -4.29
CA PHE A 50 0.76 6.59 -4.45
C PHE A 50 0.64 6.00 -5.86
N VAL A 51 1.41 4.96 -6.12
CA VAL A 51 1.47 4.26 -7.42
C VAL A 51 0.55 3.05 -7.45
N MET A 52 0.16 2.62 -8.63
CA MET A 52 -0.65 1.42 -8.82
C MET A 52 0.05 0.18 -8.21
N GLY A 53 -0.69 -0.63 -7.44
CA GLY A 53 -0.18 -1.78 -6.72
C GLY A 53 0.39 -1.46 -5.33
N ALA A 54 0.68 -0.19 -5.00
CA ALA A 54 1.06 0.16 -3.64
C ALA A 54 -0.10 -0.04 -2.67
N ARG A 55 0.20 -0.35 -1.42
CA ARG A 55 -0.79 -0.55 -0.36
C ARG A 55 -1.01 0.72 0.43
N VAL A 56 -2.27 1.07 0.67
CA VAL A 56 -2.67 2.25 1.46
C VAL A 56 -3.49 1.80 2.64
N CYS A 57 -3.16 2.30 3.82
CA CYS A 57 -3.89 2.07 5.06
C CYS A 57 -4.63 3.34 5.51
N PHE A 58 -5.85 3.16 5.99
CA PHE A 58 -6.73 4.21 6.48
C PHE A 58 -6.75 4.20 8.00
N TYR A 59 -6.65 5.37 8.60
CA TYR A 59 -6.57 5.54 10.05
C TYR A 59 -7.73 6.38 10.57
N SER A 60 -8.24 5.99 11.73
CA SER A 60 -9.25 6.77 12.46
C SER A 60 -8.63 8.06 13.02
N SER A 61 -9.47 8.98 13.47
CA SER A 61 -9.01 10.18 14.17
C SER A 61 -8.24 9.90 15.48
N SER A 62 -8.36 8.69 16.03
CA SER A 62 -7.58 8.21 17.17
C SER A 62 -6.22 7.61 16.77
N GLY A 63 -5.91 7.54 15.47
CA GLY A 63 -4.68 6.93 14.95
C GLY A 63 -4.73 5.40 14.86
N GLU A 64 -5.91 4.78 15.03
CA GLU A 64 -6.08 3.35 14.88
C GLU A 64 -6.27 2.99 13.40
N GLU A 65 -5.55 1.96 12.93
CA GLU A 65 -5.71 1.45 11.58
C GLU A 65 -7.07 0.77 11.42
N ILE A 66 -7.82 1.21 10.42
CA ILE A 66 -9.15 0.65 10.11
C ILE A 66 -9.03 -0.47 9.10
N THR A 67 -8.33 -0.23 8.00
CA THR A 67 -8.12 -1.19 6.92
C THR A 67 -7.07 -0.70 5.95
N CYS A 68 -6.50 -1.65 5.21
CA CYS A 68 -5.58 -1.35 4.11
C CYS A 68 -6.13 -1.94 2.80
N GLY A 69 -5.73 -1.34 1.68
CA GLY A 69 -6.08 -1.83 0.37
C GLY A 69 -5.08 -1.43 -0.72
N PRO A 70 -5.05 -2.15 -1.84
CA PRO A 70 -4.18 -1.83 -2.96
C PRO A 70 -4.73 -0.64 -3.77
N ILE A 71 -3.82 0.15 -4.33
CA ILE A 71 -4.14 1.17 -5.32
C ILE A 71 -4.40 0.48 -6.66
N GLU A 72 -5.60 0.59 -7.20
CA GLU A 72 -5.95 0.08 -8.53
C GLU A 72 -5.72 1.10 -9.64
N GLN A 73 -5.79 2.37 -9.31
CA GLN A 73 -5.56 3.46 -10.25
C GLN A 73 -4.91 4.62 -9.54
N ALA A 74 -3.91 5.22 -10.16
CA ALA A 74 -3.24 6.41 -9.66
C ALA A 74 -3.09 7.45 -10.77
N SER A 75 -3.10 8.72 -10.40
CA SER A 75 -2.90 9.86 -11.29
C SER A 75 -2.07 10.93 -10.57
N GLU A 76 -1.87 12.06 -11.24
CA GLU A 76 -1.16 13.21 -10.66
C GLU A 76 -1.90 13.88 -9.50
N SER A 77 -3.21 13.63 -9.34
CA SER A 77 -4.06 14.34 -8.37
C SER A 77 -4.89 13.44 -7.47
N PHE A 78 -4.97 12.15 -7.75
CA PHE A 78 -5.74 11.20 -6.93
C PHE A 78 -5.22 9.77 -7.08
N ALA A 79 -5.50 8.94 -6.08
CA ALA A 79 -5.41 7.49 -6.16
C ALA A 79 -6.75 6.85 -5.81
N LYS A 80 -7.07 5.74 -6.48
CA LYS A 80 -8.25 4.91 -6.25
C LYS A 80 -7.82 3.63 -5.56
N VAL A 81 -8.27 3.45 -4.34
CA VAL A 81 -7.93 2.33 -3.47
C VAL A 81 -9.09 1.36 -3.39
N ARG A 82 -8.84 0.06 -3.53
CA ARG A 82 -9.84 -0.99 -3.33
C ARG A 82 -9.84 -1.43 -1.87
N VAL A 83 -11.02 -1.49 -1.26
CA VAL A 83 -11.23 -1.92 0.13
C VAL A 83 -12.39 -2.91 0.23
N ASP A 84 -12.44 -3.69 1.33
CA ASP A 84 -13.62 -4.51 1.61
C ASP A 84 -14.81 -3.61 1.93
N ASN A 85 -15.93 -3.85 1.25
CA ASN A 85 -17.16 -3.04 1.39
C ASN A 85 -17.78 -3.06 2.79
N ARG A 86 -17.51 -4.10 3.58
CA ARG A 86 -17.97 -4.21 4.96
C ARG A 86 -17.25 -3.23 5.86
N ILE A 87 -15.93 -3.12 5.69
CA ILE A 87 -15.07 -2.25 6.47
C ILE A 87 -15.12 -0.81 5.95
N ALA A 88 -15.34 -0.61 4.66
CA ALA A 88 -15.47 0.70 4.03
C ALA A 88 -16.60 1.59 4.62
N LYS A 89 -17.53 1.00 5.38
CA LYS A 89 -18.55 1.75 6.13
C LYS A 89 -17.96 2.61 7.25
N GLN A 90 -16.77 2.27 7.72
CA GLN A 90 -16.05 2.99 8.77
C GLN A 90 -15.19 4.12 8.20
N ILE A 91 -14.97 4.14 6.87
CA ILE A 91 -14.18 5.16 6.20
C ILE A 91 -15.07 6.36 5.91
N ASN A 92 -14.62 7.54 6.32
CA ASN A 92 -15.30 8.80 6.14
C ASN A 92 -14.46 9.80 5.32
N TYR A 93 -15.10 10.83 4.78
CA TYR A 93 -14.41 11.94 4.11
C TYR A 93 -13.40 12.62 5.05
N GLY A 94 -12.25 13.02 4.52
CA GLY A 94 -11.20 13.69 5.28
C GLY A 94 -10.35 12.77 6.16
N MET A 95 -10.65 11.48 6.18
CA MET A 95 -9.86 10.50 6.93
C MET A 95 -8.47 10.37 6.32
N GLU A 96 -7.45 10.19 7.17
CA GLU A 96 -6.07 10.06 6.74
C GLU A 96 -5.79 8.71 6.12
N ALA A 97 -4.97 8.73 5.07
CA ALA A 97 -4.52 7.56 4.34
C ALA A 97 -2.99 7.63 4.16
N TRP A 98 -2.31 6.57 4.53
CA TRP A 98 -0.86 6.48 4.48
C TRP A 98 -0.42 5.31 3.61
N LEU A 99 0.71 5.48 2.90
CA LEU A 99 1.36 4.34 2.25
C LEU A 99 1.83 3.37 3.33
N SER A 100 1.53 2.09 3.17
CA SER A 100 2.11 1.05 3.99
C SER A 100 3.56 0.83 3.56
N ASP A 101 4.50 0.91 4.50
CA ASP A 101 5.91 0.58 4.27
C ASP A 101 6.13 -0.94 4.09
N GLU A 102 5.13 -1.74 4.39
CA GLU A 102 5.13 -3.15 4.05
C GLU A 102 5.01 -3.29 2.53
N LYS A 103 6.15 -3.52 1.88
CA LYS A 103 6.20 -4.25 0.64
C LYS A 103 5.69 -5.66 0.93
N ASP A 104 4.42 -5.80 1.17
CA ASP A 104 3.76 -7.07 1.00
C ASP A 104 3.70 -7.39 -0.49
N SER A 105 4.83 -7.83 -0.99
CA SER A 105 4.92 -8.79 -2.07
C SER A 105 4.44 -10.15 -1.52
N LYS A 106 3.18 -10.18 -1.14
CA LYS A 106 2.34 -11.36 -1.05
C LYS A 106 0.94 -10.91 -1.38
N GLU A 107 0.74 -10.52 -2.63
CA GLU A 107 -0.34 -11.12 -3.34
C GLU A 107 -0.09 -12.63 -3.17
N GLU A 108 -0.77 -13.25 -2.23
CA GLU A 108 -1.14 -14.62 -2.36
C GLU A 108 -2.01 -14.67 -3.62
N GLU A 109 -1.37 -14.58 -4.79
CA GLU A 109 -1.76 -15.43 -5.86
C GLU A 109 -1.74 -16.80 -5.19
N LYS A 110 -2.92 -17.24 -4.78
CA LYS A 110 -3.20 -18.64 -4.52
C LYS A 110 -2.95 -19.34 -5.86
N THR A 111 -1.66 -19.43 -6.20
CA THR A 111 -1.17 -20.47 -7.07
C THR A 111 -1.50 -21.70 -6.26
N THR A 112 -2.71 -22.21 -6.52
CA THR A 112 -3.07 -23.56 -6.18
C THR A 112 -2.04 -24.36 -6.96
N GLU A 113 -0.93 -24.71 -6.31
CA GLU A 113 -0.12 -25.82 -6.80
C GLU A 113 -1.13 -26.90 -7.11
N PRO A 114 -1.17 -27.40 -8.35
CA PRO A 114 -2.14 -28.39 -8.74
C PRO A 114 -1.96 -29.55 -7.76
N LYS A 115 -2.95 -29.72 -6.87
CA LYS A 115 -2.95 -30.77 -5.86
C LYS A 115 -2.72 -32.07 -6.58
N GLU A 116 -1.69 -32.80 -6.20
CA GLU A 116 -1.44 -34.11 -6.73
C GLU A 116 -2.63 -35.03 -6.41
N CYS A 117 -3.08 -35.78 -7.37
CA CYS A 117 -4.24 -36.67 -7.25
C CYS A 117 -3.96 -38.00 -7.91
N THR A 118 -4.58 -39.05 -7.38
CA THR A 118 -4.59 -40.40 -7.98
C THR A 118 -5.93 -40.71 -8.61
N ASP A 119 -7.01 -40.08 -8.16
CA ASP A 119 -8.35 -40.19 -8.76
C ASP A 119 -9.14 -38.87 -8.63
N ASP A 120 -10.29 -38.77 -9.29
CA ASP A 120 -11.12 -37.58 -9.38
C ASP A 120 -11.73 -37.20 -8.02
N SER A 121 -11.90 -38.14 -7.10
CA SER A 121 -12.50 -37.86 -5.77
C SER A 121 -11.64 -36.99 -4.90
N GLU A 122 -10.33 -36.92 -5.15
CA GLU A 122 -9.38 -36.07 -4.41
C GLU A 122 -9.39 -34.62 -4.87
N CYS A 123 -10.03 -34.32 -6.02
CA CYS A 123 -10.06 -32.99 -6.62
C CYS A 123 -11.26 -32.12 -6.20
N GLY A 124 -12.13 -32.62 -5.31
CA GLY A 124 -13.36 -31.94 -4.87
C GLY A 124 -14.50 -32.01 -5.87
N ASP A 125 -15.62 -31.32 -5.56
CA ASP A 125 -16.93 -31.50 -6.21
C ASP A 125 -16.99 -31.18 -7.72
N SER A 126 -15.97 -30.57 -8.30
CA SER A 126 -15.95 -30.17 -9.73
C SER A 126 -14.59 -30.28 -10.40
N GLY A 127 -13.64 -30.95 -9.77
CA GLY A 127 -12.29 -31.12 -10.31
C GLY A 127 -12.08 -32.54 -10.92
N TYR A 128 -11.20 -32.64 -11.90
CA TYR A 128 -10.78 -33.90 -12.55
C TYR A 128 -9.30 -34.13 -12.36
N CYS A 129 -8.89 -35.38 -12.13
CA CYS A 129 -7.49 -35.77 -12.03
C CYS A 129 -6.90 -36.05 -13.41
N ILE A 130 -6.09 -35.16 -13.96
CA ILE A 130 -5.44 -35.34 -15.27
C ILE A 130 -3.92 -35.31 -15.06
N ASN A 131 -3.26 -36.43 -15.45
CA ASN A 131 -1.81 -36.58 -15.30
C ASN A 131 -1.29 -36.37 -13.88
N GLY A 132 -2.04 -36.83 -12.86
CA GLY A 132 -1.65 -36.70 -11.45
C GLY A 132 -1.86 -35.30 -10.87
N LYS A 133 -2.61 -34.43 -11.55
CA LYS A 133 -2.90 -33.05 -11.08
C LYS A 133 -4.38 -32.73 -11.21
N CYS A 134 -4.95 -32.11 -10.16
CA CYS A 134 -6.32 -31.63 -10.18
C CYS A 134 -6.47 -30.44 -11.12
N GLN A 135 -7.48 -30.49 -12.00
CA GLN A 135 -7.91 -29.38 -12.85
C GLN A 135 -9.37 -29.03 -12.54
N GLN A 136 -9.67 -27.75 -12.52
CA GLN A 136 -11.01 -27.19 -12.32
C GLN A 136 -11.48 -26.53 -13.62
#